data_be77952b945818168f8b0b4ec1b9aeb5
#
_entry.id   be77952b945818168f8b0b4ec1b9aeb5
#
_cell.length_a   1.000
_cell.length_b   1.000
_cell.length_c   1.000
_cell.angle_alpha   90.00
_cell.angle_beta   90.00
_cell.angle_gamma   90.00
#
_symmetry.space_group_name_H-M   'P 1'
#
loop_
_entity.id
_entity.type
_entity.pdbx_description
1 polymer ?
#
loop_
_entity_poly.entity_id
_entity_poly.type
_entity_poly.pdbx_seq_one_letter_code
_entity_poly.pdbx_strand_id
1 'polypeptide(L)'
;RDAVDFLRYCADQAEQRLAVQTLPGATGEHNELRLHGRGLFVCISPWNFPLAIFAGQVAAALVAGNTVAAKPAEQTPFVAQRMVALLHEAGVPVDALVLLHGPGETVGAALVADRRTAGVCFTGSTAVARIINRTLAGKDGPIVPLIAETGGINAMLVDSTALPEQVVDAVVQSAFRSAGQRCSALRLLCVQDSIADGVIEMIAGAMAELRVGEGETALHPSCTARMGVD
;
A
#
# COMPACT_ATOMS: atom_id res chain seq x y z
N ARG A 1 -5.99 -5.32 11.65
CA ARG A 1 -5.75 -4.03 12.32
C ARG A 1 -5.51 -2.94 11.28
N ASP A 2 -4.45 -3.01 10.49
CA ASP A 2 -4.03 -1.96 9.55
C ASP A 2 -5.15 -1.49 8.59
N ALA A 3 -5.95 -2.43 8.06
CA ALA A 3 -7.08 -2.06 7.20
C ALA A 3 -8.11 -1.18 7.92
N VAL A 4 -8.41 -1.46 9.19
CA VAL A 4 -9.34 -0.67 10.00
C VAL A 4 -8.73 0.71 10.30
N ASP A 5 -7.44 0.75 10.58
CA ASP A 5 -6.72 1.99 10.85
C ASP A 5 -6.69 2.89 9.61
N PHE A 6 -6.51 2.32 8.39
CA PHE A 6 -6.64 3.07 7.13
C PHE A 6 -8.04 3.64 6.91
N LEU A 7 -9.10 2.85 7.16
CA LEU A 7 -10.47 3.34 7.03
C LEU A 7 -10.75 4.53 7.97
N ARG A 8 -10.34 4.41 9.24
CA ARG A 8 -10.48 5.47 10.24
C ARG A 8 -9.68 6.70 9.88
N TYR A 9 -8.43 6.51 9.45
CA TYR A 9 -7.58 7.60 9.00
C TYR A 9 -8.18 8.35 7.80
N CYS A 10 -8.67 7.63 6.79
CA CYS A 10 -9.31 8.24 5.64
C CYS A 10 -10.56 9.04 6.01
N ALA A 11 -11.37 8.53 6.93
CA ALA A 11 -12.56 9.24 7.42
C ALA A 11 -12.18 10.53 8.15
N ASP A 12 -11.25 10.45 9.10
CA ASP A 12 -10.75 11.61 9.85
C ASP A 12 -10.14 12.68 8.92
N GLN A 13 -9.29 12.26 7.97
CA GLN A 13 -8.68 13.19 7.02
C GLN A 13 -9.71 13.82 6.06
N ALA A 14 -10.76 13.10 5.70
CA ALA A 14 -11.83 13.66 4.87
C ALA A 14 -12.59 14.75 5.61
N GLU A 15 -12.96 14.53 6.87
CA GLU A 15 -13.65 15.55 7.69
C GLU A 15 -12.80 16.81 7.85
N GLN A 16 -11.47 16.65 8.04
CA GLN A 16 -10.57 17.77 8.27
C GLN A 16 -10.19 18.52 6.99
N ARG A 17 -9.99 17.82 5.87
CA ARG A 17 -9.35 18.38 4.67
C ARG A 17 -10.30 18.58 3.49
N LEU A 18 -11.40 17.85 3.43
CA LEU A 18 -12.36 17.94 2.33
C LEU A 18 -13.59 18.80 2.67
N ALA A 19 -13.67 19.29 3.90
CA ALA A 19 -14.70 20.26 4.29
C ALA A 19 -14.61 21.54 3.46
N VAL A 20 -15.76 22.18 3.24
CA VAL A 20 -15.82 23.48 2.57
C VAL A 20 -15.02 24.50 3.37
N GLN A 21 -14.13 25.22 2.70
CA GLN A 21 -13.28 26.24 3.32
C GLN A 21 -13.75 27.63 2.85
N THR A 22 -14.06 28.50 3.80
CA THR A 22 -14.32 29.92 3.50
C THR A 22 -12.99 30.62 3.22
N LEU A 23 -12.90 31.31 2.08
CA LEU A 23 -11.72 32.06 1.67
C LEU A 23 -11.92 33.54 1.89
N PRO A 24 -10.83 34.31 2.12
CA PRO A 24 -10.88 35.76 2.16
C PRO A 24 -11.44 36.37 0.85
N GLY A 25 -12.19 37.46 0.97
CA GLY A 25 -12.71 38.19 -0.18
C GLY A 25 -12.93 39.65 0.16
N ALA A 26 -13.34 40.43 -0.83
CA ALA A 26 -13.74 41.83 -0.65
C ALA A 26 -15.04 41.94 0.16
N THR A 27 -15.29 43.12 0.76
CA THR A 27 -16.53 43.37 1.53
C THR A 27 -17.75 43.09 0.67
N GLY A 28 -18.63 42.20 1.12
CA GLY A 28 -19.87 41.80 0.42
C GLY A 28 -19.71 40.54 -0.46
N GLU A 29 -18.53 39.97 -0.56
CA GLU A 29 -18.29 38.69 -1.24
C GLU A 29 -18.35 37.50 -0.27
N HIS A 30 -18.76 36.35 -0.80
CA HIS A 30 -18.69 35.06 -0.12
C HIS A 30 -17.93 34.08 -0.99
N ASN A 31 -16.69 33.79 -0.58
CA ASN A 31 -15.78 32.94 -1.33
C ASN A 31 -15.58 31.60 -0.62
N GLU A 32 -15.72 30.49 -1.35
CA GLU A 32 -15.56 29.14 -0.82
C GLU A 32 -14.68 28.28 -1.73
N LEU A 33 -13.84 27.46 -1.11
CA LEU A 33 -13.16 26.35 -1.78
C LEU A 33 -13.91 25.06 -1.47
N ARG A 34 -14.33 24.37 -2.52
CA ARG A 34 -14.96 23.05 -2.45
C ARG A 34 -14.16 22.03 -3.26
N LEU A 35 -13.91 20.87 -2.68
CA LEU A 35 -13.25 19.77 -3.37
C LEU A 35 -14.30 18.78 -3.86
N HIS A 36 -14.11 18.26 -5.08
CA HIS A 36 -14.99 17.29 -5.72
C HIS A 36 -14.19 16.12 -6.25
N GLY A 37 -14.81 14.95 -6.33
CA GLY A 37 -14.22 13.78 -6.98
C GLY A 37 -13.89 14.05 -8.44
N ARG A 38 -12.79 13.46 -8.93
CA ARG A 38 -12.33 13.61 -10.32
C ARG A 38 -13.03 12.64 -11.29
N GLY A 39 -13.63 11.57 -10.77
CA GLY A 39 -14.28 10.53 -11.56
C GLY A 39 -13.81 9.12 -11.18
N LEU A 40 -13.54 8.26 -12.18
CA LEU A 40 -13.16 6.88 -11.95
C LEU A 40 -11.68 6.76 -11.55
N PHE A 41 -11.44 6.24 -10.35
CA PHE A 41 -10.12 5.82 -9.90
C PHE A 41 -9.94 4.32 -10.08
N VAL A 42 -8.82 3.93 -10.66
CA VAL A 42 -8.39 2.52 -10.74
C VAL A 42 -7.45 2.24 -9.58
N CYS A 43 -7.85 1.33 -8.69
CA CYS A 43 -7.05 0.90 -7.54
C CYS A 43 -6.48 -0.50 -7.81
N ILE A 44 -5.16 -0.60 -7.95
CA ILE A 44 -4.44 -1.85 -8.23
C ILE A 44 -3.56 -2.17 -7.03
N SER A 45 -3.88 -3.24 -6.31
CA SER A 45 -3.21 -3.60 -5.06
C SER A 45 -2.37 -4.88 -5.20
N PRO A 46 -1.32 -5.02 -4.35
CA PRO A 46 -0.42 -6.16 -4.38
C PRO A 46 -0.95 -7.34 -3.56
N TRP A 47 -0.29 -8.49 -3.70
CA TRP A 47 -0.62 -9.73 -3.01
C TRP A 47 -0.12 -9.82 -1.56
N ASN A 48 0.97 -9.13 -1.21
CA ASN A 48 1.66 -9.25 0.08
C ASN A 48 0.97 -8.55 1.26
N PHE A 49 0.10 -7.58 0.98
CA PHE A 49 -0.81 -6.94 1.94
C PHE A 49 -2.22 -6.85 1.35
N PRO A 50 -2.86 -8.01 1.11
CA PRO A 50 -4.04 -8.10 0.25
C PRO A 50 -5.28 -7.42 0.83
N LEU A 51 -5.33 -7.21 2.14
CA LEU A 51 -6.44 -6.50 2.79
C LEU A 51 -6.10 -5.03 3.05
N ALA A 52 -4.98 -4.75 3.71
CA ALA A 52 -4.70 -3.41 4.21
C ALA A 52 -4.45 -2.40 3.07
N ILE A 53 -3.58 -2.74 2.12
CA ILE A 53 -3.29 -1.84 0.98
C ILE A 53 -4.51 -1.70 0.07
N PHE A 54 -5.21 -2.80 -0.22
CA PHE A 54 -6.46 -2.77 -0.98
C PHE A 54 -7.49 -1.84 -0.33
N ALA A 55 -7.77 -2.04 0.97
CA ALA A 55 -8.73 -1.22 1.72
C ALA A 55 -8.32 0.26 1.75
N GLY A 56 -7.04 0.55 1.96
CA GLY A 56 -6.52 1.92 2.02
C GLY A 56 -6.68 2.67 0.69
N GLN A 57 -6.34 2.04 -0.44
CA GLN A 57 -6.51 2.64 -1.77
C GLN A 57 -7.99 2.90 -2.08
N VAL A 58 -8.85 1.91 -1.85
CA VAL A 58 -10.29 2.01 -2.11
C VAL A 58 -10.94 3.09 -1.24
N ALA A 59 -10.65 3.07 0.07
CA ALA A 59 -11.23 4.04 1.01
C ALA A 59 -10.81 5.48 0.70
N ALA A 60 -9.52 5.70 0.42
CA ALA A 60 -9.02 7.03 0.09
C ALA A 60 -9.66 7.60 -1.19
N ALA A 61 -9.84 6.77 -2.22
CA ALA A 61 -10.49 7.19 -3.46
C ALA A 61 -11.98 7.48 -3.26
N LEU A 62 -12.71 6.59 -2.55
CA LEU A 62 -14.15 6.77 -2.30
C LEU A 62 -14.44 7.99 -1.43
N VAL A 63 -13.71 8.18 -0.32
CA VAL A 63 -13.95 9.30 0.60
C VAL A 63 -13.67 10.67 -0.04
N ALA A 64 -12.79 10.70 -1.06
CA ALA A 64 -12.54 11.88 -1.87
C ALA A 64 -13.61 12.12 -2.95
N GLY A 65 -14.72 11.36 -2.94
CA GLY A 65 -15.86 11.52 -3.85
C GLY A 65 -15.69 10.88 -5.23
N ASN A 66 -14.73 9.97 -5.39
CA ASN A 66 -14.51 9.26 -6.65
C ASN A 66 -15.26 7.92 -6.68
N THR A 67 -15.51 7.42 -7.89
CA THR A 67 -15.87 6.01 -8.08
C THR A 67 -14.63 5.16 -8.25
N VAL A 68 -14.71 3.87 -7.94
CA VAL A 68 -13.53 2.98 -7.88
C VAL A 68 -13.75 1.72 -8.70
N ALA A 69 -12.80 1.45 -9.60
CA ALA A 69 -12.58 0.13 -10.17
C ALA A 69 -11.38 -0.52 -9.44
N ALA A 70 -11.67 -1.48 -8.57
CA ALA A 70 -10.68 -2.12 -7.73
C ALA A 70 -10.20 -3.45 -8.33
N LYS A 71 -8.90 -3.57 -8.60
CA LYS A 71 -8.25 -4.78 -9.09
C LYS A 71 -7.26 -5.30 -8.04
N PRO A 72 -7.62 -6.32 -7.27
CA PRO A 72 -6.68 -6.99 -6.37
C PRO A 72 -5.66 -7.81 -7.17
N ALA A 73 -4.59 -8.22 -6.51
CA ALA A 73 -3.68 -9.19 -7.08
C ALA A 73 -4.40 -10.53 -7.34
N GLU A 74 -4.08 -11.18 -8.43
CA GLU A 74 -4.67 -12.46 -8.85
C GLU A 74 -4.40 -13.61 -7.88
N GLN A 75 -3.32 -13.49 -7.08
CA GLN A 75 -2.95 -14.47 -6.04
C GLN A 75 -3.84 -14.40 -4.80
N THR A 76 -4.53 -13.28 -4.56
CA THR A 76 -5.26 -13.03 -3.30
C THR A 76 -6.66 -12.44 -3.51
N PRO A 77 -7.51 -13.04 -4.37
CA PRO A 77 -8.79 -12.45 -4.79
C PRO A 77 -9.85 -12.46 -3.69
N PHE A 78 -9.89 -13.51 -2.86
CA PHE A 78 -10.99 -13.74 -1.90
C PHE A 78 -11.03 -12.68 -0.79
N VAL A 79 -9.89 -12.23 -0.32
CA VAL A 79 -9.81 -11.19 0.73
C VAL A 79 -10.40 -9.88 0.23
N ALA A 80 -10.08 -9.49 -1.01
CA ALA A 80 -10.62 -8.31 -1.65
C ALA A 80 -12.13 -8.43 -1.89
N GLN A 81 -12.60 -9.60 -2.33
CA GLN A 81 -14.03 -9.87 -2.53
C GLN A 81 -14.81 -9.72 -1.23
N ARG A 82 -14.30 -10.28 -0.11
CA ARG A 82 -14.96 -10.14 1.19
C ARG A 82 -14.95 -8.68 1.66
N MET A 83 -13.86 -7.96 1.45
CA MET A 83 -13.77 -6.54 1.81
C MET A 83 -14.79 -5.70 1.04
N VAL A 84 -14.92 -5.90 -0.27
CA VAL A 84 -15.92 -5.18 -1.10
C VAL A 84 -17.33 -5.50 -0.66
N ALA A 85 -17.63 -6.77 -0.37
CA ALA A 85 -18.94 -7.16 0.18
C ALA A 85 -19.25 -6.42 1.48
N LEU A 86 -18.30 -6.35 2.41
CA LEU A 86 -18.45 -5.62 3.67
C LEU A 86 -18.66 -4.12 3.45
N LEU A 87 -17.99 -3.51 2.48
CA LEU A 87 -18.18 -2.10 2.15
C LEU A 87 -19.59 -1.85 1.58
N HIS A 88 -20.11 -2.74 0.73
CA HIS A 88 -21.49 -2.64 0.24
C HIS A 88 -22.51 -2.89 1.36
N GLU A 89 -22.29 -3.86 2.24
CA GLU A 89 -23.09 -4.08 3.44
C GLU A 89 -23.13 -2.83 4.35
N ALA A 90 -22.01 -2.10 4.40
CA ALA A 90 -21.88 -0.85 5.16
C ALA A 90 -22.48 0.39 4.47
N GLY A 91 -23.04 0.24 3.25
CA GLY A 91 -23.74 1.30 2.53
C GLY A 91 -22.97 1.96 1.39
N VAL A 92 -21.77 1.48 1.03
CA VAL A 92 -21.10 1.95 -0.20
C VAL A 92 -21.91 1.50 -1.42
N PRO A 93 -22.37 2.43 -2.29
CA PRO A 93 -23.16 2.07 -3.47
C PRO A 93 -22.42 1.12 -4.40
N VAL A 94 -23.15 0.15 -4.97
CA VAL A 94 -22.55 -0.87 -5.85
C VAL A 94 -22.00 -0.29 -7.16
N ASP A 95 -22.51 0.84 -7.61
CA ASP A 95 -22.05 1.59 -8.78
C ASP A 95 -20.87 2.53 -8.46
N ALA A 96 -20.62 2.80 -7.19
CA ALA A 96 -19.46 3.58 -6.76
C ALA A 96 -18.19 2.73 -6.57
N LEU A 97 -18.33 1.43 -6.32
CA LEU A 97 -17.21 0.50 -6.12
C LEU A 97 -17.45 -0.81 -6.86
N VAL A 98 -16.62 -1.08 -7.86
CA VAL A 98 -16.65 -2.31 -8.65
C VAL A 98 -15.38 -3.09 -8.47
N LEU A 99 -15.49 -4.38 -8.14
CA LEU A 99 -14.37 -5.31 -8.04
C LEU A 99 -14.15 -6.03 -9.36
N LEU A 100 -12.94 -5.99 -9.88
CA LEU A 100 -12.56 -6.61 -11.15
C LEU A 100 -11.37 -7.55 -10.94
N HIS A 101 -11.64 -8.85 -11.07
CA HIS A 101 -10.61 -9.88 -11.02
C HIS A 101 -9.94 -10.08 -12.39
N GLY A 102 -8.69 -10.49 -12.36
CA GLY A 102 -7.95 -10.89 -13.55
C GLY A 102 -6.47 -10.48 -13.52
N PRO A 103 -5.70 -10.96 -14.50
CA PRO A 103 -4.27 -10.67 -14.60
C PRO A 103 -3.98 -9.18 -14.79
N GLY A 104 -2.84 -8.73 -14.26
CA GLY A 104 -2.40 -7.34 -14.37
C GLY A 104 -2.22 -6.88 -15.81
N GLU A 105 -1.65 -7.76 -16.65
CA GLU A 105 -1.33 -7.48 -18.05
C GLU A 105 -2.56 -7.30 -18.95
N THR A 106 -3.70 -7.83 -18.55
CA THR A 106 -4.97 -7.74 -19.31
C THR A 106 -5.93 -6.77 -18.65
N VAL A 107 -6.49 -7.12 -17.50
CA VAL A 107 -7.50 -6.31 -16.81
C VAL A 107 -6.88 -5.00 -16.30
N GLY A 108 -5.71 -5.06 -15.64
CA GLY A 108 -5.01 -3.87 -15.15
C GLY A 108 -4.64 -2.92 -16.29
N ALA A 109 -4.06 -3.45 -17.36
CA ALA A 109 -3.66 -2.66 -18.54
C ALA A 109 -4.87 -2.01 -19.21
N ALA A 110 -5.97 -2.74 -19.40
CA ALA A 110 -7.19 -2.22 -19.99
C ALA A 110 -7.80 -1.08 -19.16
N LEU A 111 -7.85 -1.25 -17.83
CA LEU A 111 -8.35 -0.22 -16.92
C LEU A 111 -7.51 1.06 -16.97
N VAL A 112 -6.18 0.93 -16.95
CA VAL A 112 -5.28 2.09 -17.00
C VAL A 112 -5.40 2.84 -18.34
N ALA A 113 -5.54 2.11 -19.44
CA ALA A 113 -5.66 2.69 -20.78
C ALA A 113 -7.05 3.30 -21.06
N ASP A 114 -8.10 2.91 -20.33
CA ASP A 114 -9.47 3.40 -20.56
C ASP A 114 -9.54 4.92 -20.41
N ARG A 115 -10.16 5.60 -21.39
CA ARG A 115 -10.28 7.06 -21.41
C ARG A 115 -11.03 7.64 -20.20
N ARG A 116 -11.90 6.85 -19.57
CA ARG A 116 -12.70 7.27 -18.40
C ARG A 116 -11.89 7.28 -17.10
N THR A 117 -10.73 6.62 -17.07
CA THR A 117 -9.86 6.60 -15.89
C THR A 117 -9.33 7.99 -15.60
N ALA A 118 -9.75 8.55 -14.47
CA ALA A 118 -9.43 9.89 -14.01
C ALA A 118 -8.33 9.92 -12.93
N GLY A 119 -7.93 8.76 -12.42
CA GLY A 119 -6.82 8.59 -11.48
C GLY A 119 -6.45 7.13 -11.31
N VAL A 120 -5.21 6.87 -10.89
CA VAL A 120 -4.71 5.52 -10.61
C VAL A 120 -3.99 5.50 -9.27
N CYS A 121 -4.40 4.58 -8.39
CA CYS A 121 -3.65 4.18 -7.19
C CYS A 121 -3.05 2.80 -7.45
N PHE A 122 -1.74 2.70 -7.40
CA PHE A 122 -1.00 1.48 -7.68
C PHE A 122 -0.03 1.16 -6.55
N THR A 123 0.01 -0.09 -6.11
CA THR A 123 1.09 -0.60 -5.27
C THR A 123 1.61 -1.90 -5.87
N GLY A 124 2.92 -1.96 -6.12
CA GLY A 124 3.55 -3.11 -6.75
C GLY A 124 5.00 -2.85 -7.18
N SER A 125 5.44 -3.46 -8.28
CA SER A 125 6.82 -3.29 -8.75
C SER A 125 7.04 -1.93 -9.43
N THR A 126 8.23 -1.37 -9.30
CA THR A 126 8.65 -0.14 -9.99
C THR A 126 8.57 -0.29 -11.52
N ALA A 127 8.83 -1.49 -12.04
CA ALA A 127 8.72 -1.75 -13.47
C ALA A 127 7.28 -1.55 -13.98
N VAL A 128 6.29 -2.11 -13.28
CA VAL A 128 4.88 -1.94 -13.61
C VAL A 128 4.41 -0.50 -13.40
N ALA A 129 4.83 0.16 -12.32
CA ALA A 129 4.53 1.59 -12.10
C ALA A 129 5.00 2.46 -13.28
N ARG A 130 6.18 2.19 -13.82
CA ARG A 130 6.71 2.88 -15.03
C ARG A 130 5.88 2.61 -16.28
N ILE A 131 5.38 1.39 -16.46
CA ILE A 131 4.47 1.06 -17.57
C ILE A 131 3.18 1.86 -17.43
N ILE A 132 2.56 1.84 -16.26
CA ILE A 132 1.35 2.62 -15.96
C ILE A 132 1.59 4.10 -16.25
N ASN A 133 2.67 4.67 -15.74
CA ASN A 133 2.99 6.09 -15.93
C ASN A 133 3.12 6.46 -17.43
N ARG A 134 3.80 5.62 -18.23
CA ARG A 134 3.91 5.85 -19.68
C ARG A 134 2.55 5.77 -20.38
N THR A 135 1.71 4.80 -20.01
CA THR A 135 0.36 4.65 -20.56
C THR A 135 -0.48 5.89 -20.24
N LEU A 136 -0.44 6.37 -19.01
CA LEU A 136 -1.18 7.57 -18.62
C LEU A 136 -0.66 8.83 -19.30
N ALA A 137 0.66 8.97 -19.44
CA ALA A 137 1.28 10.11 -20.12
C ALA A 137 0.95 10.16 -21.63
N GLY A 138 0.65 9.02 -22.24
CA GLY A 138 0.25 8.94 -23.66
C GLY A 138 -1.24 9.13 -23.91
N LYS A 139 -2.06 9.36 -22.87
CA LYS A 139 -3.52 9.58 -23.04
C LYS A 139 -3.81 11.02 -23.45
N ASP A 140 -4.72 11.16 -24.40
CA ASP A 140 -5.32 12.46 -24.68
C ASP A 140 -6.30 12.88 -23.57
N GLY A 141 -6.44 14.19 -23.38
CA GLY A 141 -7.35 14.77 -22.40
C GLY A 141 -6.67 15.25 -21.11
N PRO A 142 -7.39 15.33 -19.98
CA PRO A 142 -6.84 15.82 -18.72
C PRO A 142 -5.70 14.92 -18.21
N ILE A 143 -4.70 15.54 -17.58
CA ILE A 143 -3.61 14.80 -16.93
C ILE A 143 -4.16 13.92 -15.82
N VAL A 144 -3.91 12.61 -15.93
CA VAL A 144 -4.35 11.59 -14.97
C VAL A 144 -3.30 11.42 -13.87
N PRO A 145 -3.63 11.70 -12.60
CA PRO A 145 -2.70 11.49 -11.50
C PRO A 145 -2.42 9.99 -11.28
N LEU A 146 -1.16 9.68 -11.03
CA LEU A 146 -0.70 8.37 -10.60
C LEU A 146 -0.15 8.46 -9.18
N ILE A 147 -0.75 7.74 -8.25
CA ILE A 147 -0.23 7.50 -6.91
C ILE A 147 0.40 6.10 -6.94
N ALA A 148 1.72 6.03 -6.95
CA ALA A 148 2.45 4.77 -7.10
C ALA A 148 3.35 4.51 -5.90
N GLU A 149 3.02 3.48 -5.13
CA GLU A 149 3.84 2.95 -4.06
C GLU A 149 4.59 1.72 -4.57
N THR A 150 5.92 1.76 -4.52
CA THR A 150 6.77 0.69 -5.04
C THR A 150 7.77 0.20 -4.01
N GLY A 151 8.50 -0.86 -4.34
CA GLY A 151 9.60 -1.35 -3.51
C GLY A 151 10.78 -0.38 -3.47
N GLY A 152 11.67 -0.63 -2.54
CA GLY A 152 12.90 0.15 -2.34
C GLY A 152 14.00 -0.67 -1.69
N ILE A 153 15.19 -0.07 -1.55
CA ILE A 153 16.31 -0.60 -0.78
C ILE A 153 16.33 0.15 0.55
N ASN A 154 15.57 -0.37 1.53
CA ASN A 154 15.48 0.25 2.86
C ASN A 154 16.77 -0.01 3.62
N ALA A 155 17.37 1.04 4.16
CA ALA A 155 18.62 0.99 4.88
C ALA A 155 18.41 1.20 6.39
N MET A 156 19.24 0.53 7.19
CA MET A 156 19.41 0.79 8.62
C MET A 156 20.86 1.19 8.85
N LEU A 157 21.06 2.31 9.54
CA LEU A 157 22.38 2.81 9.92
C LEU A 157 22.59 2.55 11.41
N VAL A 158 23.71 1.94 11.74
CA VAL A 158 24.06 1.54 13.11
C VAL A 158 25.44 2.09 13.45
N ASP A 159 25.51 2.96 14.43
CA ASP A 159 26.77 3.44 14.98
C ASP A 159 27.14 2.73 16.29
N SER A 160 28.35 3.00 16.80
CA SER A 160 28.91 2.35 17.99
C SER A 160 28.19 2.66 19.30
N THR A 161 27.22 3.61 19.31
CA THR A 161 26.41 3.93 20.49
C THR A 161 25.17 3.08 20.59
N ALA A 162 24.82 2.34 19.52
CA ALA A 162 23.65 1.46 19.49
C ALA A 162 23.87 0.23 20.39
N LEU A 163 22.80 -0.19 21.06
CA LEU A 163 22.81 -1.44 21.82
C LEU A 163 22.69 -2.63 20.84
N PRO A 164 23.70 -3.51 20.74
CA PRO A 164 23.72 -4.58 19.74
C PRO A 164 22.50 -5.50 19.77
N GLU A 165 21.99 -5.84 20.96
CA GLU A 165 20.80 -6.69 21.12
C GLU A 165 19.56 -6.07 20.48
N GLN A 166 19.36 -4.76 20.64
CA GLN A 166 18.24 -4.04 20.02
C GLN A 166 18.41 -3.97 18.49
N VAL A 167 19.65 -3.83 18.03
CA VAL A 167 19.95 -3.85 16.58
C VAL A 167 19.57 -5.20 15.99
N VAL A 168 19.97 -6.31 16.64
CA VAL A 168 19.65 -7.66 16.18
C VAL A 168 18.14 -7.89 16.11
N ASP A 169 17.40 -7.53 17.16
CA ASP A 169 15.95 -7.64 17.19
C ASP A 169 15.31 -6.81 16.08
N ALA A 170 15.75 -5.58 15.89
CA ALA A 170 15.24 -4.69 14.84
C ALA A 170 15.52 -5.23 13.44
N VAL A 171 16.73 -5.79 13.20
CA VAL A 171 17.09 -6.42 11.93
C VAL A 171 16.23 -7.65 11.67
N VAL A 172 16.09 -8.55 12.65
CA VAL A 172 15.28 -9.77 12.52
C VAL A 172 13.83 -9.42 12.19
N GLN A 173 13.23 -8.49 12.91
CA GLN A 173 11.85 -8.08 12.68
C GLN A 173 11.69 -7.37 11.32
N SER A 174 12.64 -6.53 10.94
CA SER A 174 12.53 -5.75 9.71
C SER A 174 12.87 -6.55 8.46
N ALA A 175 13.92 -7.36 8.47
CA ALA A 175 14.39 -8.09 7.29
C ALA A 175 13.63 -9.39 7.03
N PHE A 176 13.29 -10.15 8.08
CA PHE A 176 12.86 -11.55 7.94
C PHE A 176 11.37 -11.77 8.23
N ARG A 177 10.71 -10.91 8.98
CA ARG A 177 9.27 -11.03 9.22
C ARG A 177 8.49 -11.04 7.90
N SER A 178 7.46 -11.89 7.80
CA SER A 178 6.69 -12.13 6.57
C SER A 178 7.59 -12.59 5.40
N ALA A 179 8.60 -13.42 5.68
CA ALA A 179 9.62 -13.88 4.73
C ALA A 179 10.33 -12.73 3.99
N GLY A 180 10.40 -11.54 4.60
CA GLY A 180 10.95 -10.33 3.98
C GLY A 180 10.10 -9.76 2.82
N GLN A 181 8.87 -10.25 2.64
CA GLN A 181 7.99 -9.86 1.54
C GLN A 181 7.22 -8.57 1.82
N ARG A 182 7.92 -7.53 2.24
CA ARG A 182 7.36 -6.20 2.51
C ARG A 182 8.16 -5.15 1.74
N CYS A 183 7.44 -4.15 1.22
CA CYS A 183 8.07 -2.97 0.60
C CYS A 183 8.98 -2.22 1.57
N SER A 184 8.69 -2.29 2.88
CA SER A 184 9.43 -1.67 3.98
C SER A 184 10.46 -2.60 4.64
N ALA A 185 10.68 -3.82 4.14
CA ALA A 185 11.66 -4.73 4.72
C ALA A 185 13.09 -4.17 4.59
N LEU A 186 13.90 -4.35 5.62
CA LEU A 186 15.31 -3.98 5.60
C LEU A 186 16.05 -4.76 4.50
N ARG A 187 16.82 -4.05 3.66
CA ARG A 187 17.60 -4.62 2.56
C ARG A 187 19.08 -4.31 2.66
N LEU A 188 19.42 -3.22 3.34
CA LEU A 188 20.80 -2.76 3.50
C LEU A 188 21.05 -2.41 4.95
N LEU A 189 22.00 -3.10 5.58
CA LEU A 189 22.48 -2.80 6.92
C LEU A 189 23.88 -2.18 6.83
N CYS A 190 24.00 -0.93 7.27
CA CYS A 190 25.26 -0.22 7.36
C CYS A 190 25.67 -0.15 8.83
N VAL A 191 26.74 -0.83 9.21
CA VAL A 191 27.22 -0.87 10.59
C VAL A 191 28.58 -0.22 10.66
N GLN A 192 28.81 0.57 11.71
CA GLN A 192 30.14 1.14 11.97
C GLN A 192 31.16 0.02 12.19
N ASP A 193 32.30 0.15 11.54
CA ASP A 193 33.36 -0.88 11.47
C ASP A 193 33.75 -1.45 12.83
N SER A 194 33.88 -0.58 13.85
CA SER A 194 34.32 -0.99 15.20
C SER A 194 33.40 -1.97 15.92
N ILE A 195 32.12 -2.12 15.50
CA ILE A 195 31.15 -3.03 16.09
C ILE A 195 30.60 -4.04 15.08
N ALA A 196 31.01 -3.97 13.84
CA ALA A 196 30.43 -4.72 12.74
C ALA A 196 30.50 -6.23 12.94
N ASP A 197 31.68 -6.77 13.30
CA ASP A 197 31.87 -8.21 13.47
C ASP A 197 30.96 -8.79 14.56
N GLY A 198 30.86 -8.12 15.70
CA GLY A 198 29.99 -8.56 16.80
C GLY A 198 28.50 -8.51 16.43
N VAL A 199 28.06 -7.47 15.74
CA VAL A 199 26.67 -7.36 15.27
C VAL A 199 26.36 -8.45 14.23
N ILE A 200 27.28 -8.73 13.30
CA ILE A 200 27.12 -9.79 12.29
C ILE A 200 27.00 -11.16 12.96
N GLU A 201 27.88 -11.47 13.92
CA GLU A 201 27.84 -12.74 14.66
C GLU A 201 26.49 -12.91 15.39
N MET A 202 26.03 -11.88 16.09
CA MET A 202 24.75 -11.91 16.80
C MET A 202 23.56 -12.07 15.85
N ILE A 203 23.55 -11.39 14.70
CA ILE A 203 22.51 -11.55 13.68
C ILE A 203 22.52 -12.97 13.13
N ALA A 204 23.69 -13.53 12.83
CA ALA A 204 23.81 -14.90 12.34
C ALA A 204 23.27 -15.92 13.37
N GLY A 205 23.56 -15.73 14.66
CA GLY A 205 22.99 -16.53 15.75
C GLY A 205 21.48 -16.44 15.82
N ALA A 206 20.95 -15.23 15.77
CA ALA A 206 19.49 -15.00 15.78
C ALA A 206 18.80 -15.61 14.55
N MET A 207 19.42 -15.53 13.38
CA MET A 207 18.90 -16.16 12.15
C MET A 207 18.84 -17.70 12.25
N ALA A 208 19.78 -18.31 12.93
CA ALA A 208 19.79 -19.77 13.13
C ALA A 208 18.61 -20.26 13.99
N GLU A 209 18.06 -19.41 14.85
CA GLU A 209 16.89 -19.70 15.68
C GLU A 209 15.54 -19.47 14.93
N LEU A 210 15.56 -18.83 13.76
CA LEU A 210 14.35 -18.56 13.01
C LEU A 210 13.75 -19.86 12.46
N ARG A 211 12.45 -20.02 12.66
CA ARG A 211 11.68 -21.11 12.07
C ARG A 211 10.83 -20.60 10.93
N VAL A 212 11.03 -21.20 9.76
CA VAL A 212 10.21 -20.95 8.58
C VAL A 212 9.17 -22.06 8.47
N GLY A 213 7.90 -21.71 8.34
CA GLY A 213 6.80 -22.67 8.27
C GLY A 213 5.54 -22.07 7.67
N GLU A 214 4.53 -22.90 7.48
CA GLU A 214 3.21 -22.43 7.07
C GLU A 214 2.56 -21.61 8.18
N GLY A 215 1.81 -20.56 7.79
CA GLY A 215 1.26 -19.56 8.73
C GLY A 215 0.34 -20.16 9.81
N GLU A 216 -0.31 -21.29 9.51
CA GLU A 216 -1.20 -21.99 10.45
C GLU A 216 -0.43 -22.69 11.60
N THR A 217 0.84 -23.01 11.39
CA THR A 217 1.69 -23.71 12.38
C THR A 217 2.65 -22.78 13.13
N ALA A 218 2.67 -21.50 12.77
CA ALA A 218 3.55 -20.52 13.35
C ALA A 218 3.07 -20.05 14.72
N LEU A 219 3.47 -20.75 15.79
CA LEU A 219 3.14 -20.41 17.18
C LEU A 219 3.99 -19.28 17.78
N HIS A 220 4.98 -18.76 17.05
CA HIS A 220 5.90 -17.73 17.56
C HIS A 220 5.85 -16.45 16.73
N PRO A 221 5.90 -15.24 17.35
CA PRO A 221 5.85 -13.95 16.63
C PRO A 221 6.97 -13.75 15.60
N SER A 222 8.09 -14.47 15.72
CA SER A 222 9.19 -14.48 14.78
C SER A 222 9.02 -15.48 13.62
N CYS A 223 7.97 -16.31 13.63
CA CYS A 223 7.71 -17.21 12.52
C CYS A 223 7.26 -16.41 11.30
N THR A 224 7.98 -16.52 10.22
CA THR A 224 7.60 -15.96 8.94
C THR A 224 6.73 -16.96 8.20
N ALA A 225 5.46 -16.61 7.99
CA ALA A 225 4.60 -17.42 7.15
C ALA A 225 5.20 -17.51 5.74
N ARG A 226 5.34 -18.71 5.22
CA ARG A 226 5.64 -18.93 3.82
C ARG A 226 4.38 -18.60 3.04
N MET A 227 4.36 -17.48 2.35
CA MET A 227 3.40 -17.32 1.27
C MET A 227 4.01 -18.03 0.06
N GLY A 228 3.43 -19.15 -0.32
CA GLY A 228 3.81 -19.84 -1.53
C GLY A 228 3.55 -18.92 -2.71
N VAL A 229 4.60 -18.63 -3.43
CA VAL A 229 4.55 -18.06 -4.76
C VAL A 229 5.34 -19.05 -5.60
N ASP A 230 4.64 -19.92 -6.29
CA ASP A 230 5.16 -20.64 -7.45
C ASP A 230 5.02 -19.74 -8.67
#